data_e5487eb99cf8eec2a5cf4ca1f8b242a6
#
_entry.id   e5487eb99cf8eec2a5cf4ca1f8b242a6
#
_cell.length_a   1.000
_cell.length_b   1.000
_cell.length_c   1.000
_cell.angle_alpha   90.00
_cell.angle_beta   90.00
_cell.angle_gamma   90.00
#
_symmetry.space_group_name_H-M   'P 1'
#
loop_
_entity.id
_entity.type
_entity.pdbx_description
1 polymer ?
#
loop_
_entity_poly.entity_id
_entity_poly.type
_entity_poly.pdbx_seq_one_letter_code
_entity_poly.pdbx_strand_id
1 'polypeptide(L)'
;SNRSNQLFFVNKRYIKDKTLSAATEQAYKGLIPIGKFGFVVLNITMNPAKVDVNVHPAKLEVRFEDESKIFQSIYHAIKDTLLKGELVANTEKQEINQNKEEISKGLYDFRKNETEKIEQYTNEESKIKTNNIVQDIYNIYY
;
A
#
# COMPACT_ATOMS: atom_id res chain seq x y z
N SER A 1 -1.31 -2.19 10.77
CA SER A 1 -1.88 -1.44 9.65
C SER A 1 -2.48 -0.14 10.16
N ASN A 2 -2.17 0.99 9.57
CA ASN A 2 -2.67 2.29 9.93
C ASN A 2 -3.30 3.00 8.72
N ARG A 3 -3.98 4.13 8.97
CA ARG A 3 -4.62 4.94 7.91
C ARG A 3 -3.64 5.81 7.10
N SER A 4 -2.35 5.66 7.26
CA SER A 4 -1.34 6.48 6.57
C SER A 4 -1.35 6.33 5.05
N ASN A 5 -1.96 5.26 4.55
CA ASN A 5 -2.08 4.99 3.12
C ASN A 5 -3.37 5.54 2.49
N GLN A 6 -4.11 6.36 3.23
CA GLN A 6 -5.30 7.05 2.73
C GLN A 6 -4.99 8.53 2.57
N LEU A 7 -4.86 8.97 1.33
CA LEU A 7 -4.52 10.35 0.97
C LEU A 7 -5.69 11.02 0.27
N PHE A 8 -6.12 12.14 0.82
CA PHE A 8 -7.25 12.90 0.31
C PHE A 8 -6.83 14.30 -0.09
N PHE A 9 -7.27 14.72 -1.27
CA PHE A 9 -7.06 16.05 -1.79
C PHE A 9 -8.40 16.65 -2.23
N VAL A 10 -8.68 17.88 -1.81
CA VAL A 10 -9.83 18.65 -2.25
C VAL A 10 -9.32 19.92 -2.91
N ASN A 11 -9.69 20.11 -4.18
CA ASN A 11 -9.22 21.22 -5.01
C ASN A 11 -7.68 21.38 -4.94
N LYS A 12 -6.96 20.26 -5.10
CA LYS A 12 -5.49 20.15 -5.05
C LYS A 12 -4.85 20.39 -3.67
N ARG A 13 -5.64 20.53 -2.61
CA ARG A 13 -5.15 20.70 -1.24
C ARG A 13 -5.23 19.37 -0.50
N TYR A 14 -4.14 18.94 0.11
CA TYR A 14 -4.13 17.79 1.03
C TYR A 14 -4.96 18.08 2.28
N ILE A 15 -5.85 17.15 2.62
CA ILE A 15 -6.72 17.27 3.79
C ILE A 15 -6.76 15.97 4.58
N LYS A 16 -7.13 16.08 5.85
CA LYS A 16 -7.49 14.98 6.74
C LYS A 16 -8.97 15.17 7.11
N ASP A 17 -9.81 14.27 6.69
CA ASP A 17 -11.24 14.36 6.93
C ASP A 17 -11.82 13.04 7.37
N LYS A 18 -12.70 13.10 8.37
CA LYS A 18 -13.33 11.90 8.98
C LYS A 18 -14.40 11.31 8.07
N THR A 19 -15.13 12.13 7.35
CA THR A 19 -16.19 11.68 6.43
C THR A 19 -15.59 10.93 5.25
N LEU A 20 -14.52 11.44 4.66
CA LEU A 20 -13.79 10.77 3.57
C LEU A 20 -13.16 9.46 4.03
N SER A 21 -12.56 9.43 5.21
CA SER A 21 -11.99 8.21 5.79
C SER A 21 -13.07 7.16 6.06
N ALA A 22 -14.20 7.55 6.64
CA ALA A 22 -15.31 6.65 6.92
C ALA A 22 -15.94 6.09 5.64
N ALA A 23 -16.13 6.91 4.61
CA ALA A 23 -16.64 6.47 3.31
C ALA A 23 -15.70 5.47 2.64
N THR A 24 -14.39 5.72 2.70
CA THR A 24 -13.35 4.83 2.19
C THR A 24 -13.38 3.48 2.92
N GLU A 25 -13.37 3.48 4.24
CA GLU A 25 -13.40 2.26 5.05
C GLU A 25 -14.67 1.44 4.78
N GLN A 26 -15.81 2.10 4.65
CA GLN A 26 -17.08 1.44 4.32
C GLN A 26 -17.06 0.82 2.91
N ALA A 27 -16.44 1.48 1.95
CA ALA A 27 -16.29 0.94 0.58
C ALA A 27 -15.41 -0.30 0.52
N TYR A 28 -14.38 -0.38 1.34
CA TYR A 28 -13.50 -1.54 1.45
C TYR A 28 -14.06 -2.68 2.32
N LYS A 29 -15.12 -2.42 3.07
CA LYS A 29 -15.72 -3.42 3.97
C LYS A 29 -16.14 -4.67 3.21
N GLY A 30 -15.70 -5.82 3.67
CA GLY A 30 -15.94 -7.12 3.02
C GLY A 30 -14.96 -7.47 1.90
N LEU A 31 -14.12 -6.53 1.45
CA LEU A 31 -13.10 -6.79 0.42
C LEU A 31 -11.70 -7.00 1.02
N ILE A 32 -11.46 -6.48 2.21
CA ILE A 32 -10.21 -6.64 2.95
C ILE A 32 -10.48 -7.17 4.36
N PRO A 33 -9.50 -7.83 5.01
CA PRO A 33 -9.65 -8.35 6.36
C PRO A 33 -9.96 -7.25 7.38
N ILE A 34 -10.70 -7.61 8.42
CA ILE A 34 -11.02 -6.73 9.55
C ILE A 34 -9.73 -6.18 10.18
N GLY A 35 -9.72 -4.88 10.49
CA GLY A 35 -8.55 -4.19 11.07
C GLY A 35 -7.47 -3.81 10.07
N LYS A 36 -7.69 -4.08 8.78
CA LYS A 36 -6.84 -3.56 7.70
C LYS A 36 -7.50 -2.34 7.05
N PHE A 37 -6.66 -1.46 6.48
CA PHE A 37 -7.10 -0.27 5.77
C PHE A 37 -6.65 -0.35 4.33
N GLY A 38 -7.56 -0.03 3.40
CA GLY A 38 -7.26 0.01 1.97
C GLY A 38 -6.34 1.18 1.64
N PHE A 39 -5.53 1.01 0.61
CA PHE A 39 -4.78 2.10 0.01
C PHE A 39 -5.70 2.92 -0.90
N VAL A 40 -5.70 4.23 -0.74
CA VAL A 40 -6.46 5.12 -1.61
C VAL A 40 -5.77 6.47 -1.75
N VAL A 41 -5.80 7.01 -2.95
CA VAL A 41 -5.49 8.40 -3.26
C VAL A 41 -6.71 8.99 -3.94
N LEU A 42 -7.38 9.91 -3.27
CA LEU A 42 -8.56 10.61 -3.79
C LEU A 42 -8.22 12.06 -4.09
N ASN A 43 -8.48 12.47 -5.31
CA ASN A 43 -8.41 13.87 -5.72
C ASN A 43 -9.82 14.35 -6.09
N ILE A 44 -10.42 15.17 -5.23
CA ILE A 44 -11.78 15.64 -5.33
C ILE A 44 -11.76 17.08 -5.86
N THR A 45 -12.42 17.31 -6.97
CA THR A 45 -12.64 18.65 -7.51
C THR A 45 -14.10 19.03 -7.29
N MET A 46 -14.34 20.12 -6.59
CA MET A 46 -15.69 20.58 -6.27
C MET A 46 -15.77 22.10 -6.20
N ASN A 47 -17.01 22.62 -6.21
CA ASN A 47 -17.25 24.04 -6.05
C ASN A 47 -16.69 24.52 -4.68
N PRO A 48 -15.76 25.49 -4.65
CA PRO A 48 -15.20 26.03 -3.41
C PRO A 48 -16.24 26.61 -2.45
N ALA A 49 -17.39 27.07 -2.94
CA ALA A 49 -18.48 27.57 -2.12
C ALA A 49 -19.17 26.48 -1.26
N LYS A 50 -18.96 25.19 -1.59
CA LYS A 50 -19.56 24.03 -0.91
C LYS A 50 -18.61 23.35 0.08
N VAL A 51 -17.43 23.89 0.26
CA VAL A 51 -16.44 23.38 1.20
C VAL A 51 -15.77 24.54 1.93
N ASP A 52 -15.79 24.48 3.25
CA ASP A 52 -15.09 25.43 4.11
C ASP A 52 -13.73 24.85 4.51
N VAL A 53 -12.65 25.49 4.08
CA VAL A 53 -11.26 25.09 4.40
C VAL A 53 -10.68 25.85 5.58
N ASN A 54 -11.39 26.85 6.11
CA ASN A 54 -10.92 27.69 7.21
C ASN A 54 -11.43 27.21 8.58
N VAL A 55 -11.45 25.90 8.80
CA VAL A 55 -11.96 25.28 10.04
C VAL A 55 -10.86 25.07 11.08
N HIS A 56 -9.62 24.95 10.64
CA HIS A 56 -8.46 24.69 11.50
C HIS A 56 -7.26 25.56 11.09
N PRO A 57 -6.44 26.06 12.05
CA PRO A 57 -5.27 26.89 11.75
C PRO A 57 -4.29 26.27 10.76
N ALA A 58 -4.09 24.93 10.84
CA ALA A 58 -3.25 24.18 9.90
C ALA A 58 -3.90 23.96 8.52
N LYS A 59 -5.19 24.30 8.35
CA LYS A 59 -5.96 24.12 7.10
C LYS A 59 -5.90 22.71 6.50
N LEU A 60 -5.72 21.70 7.36
CA LEU A 60 -5.73 20.29 6.99
C LEU A 60 -7.12 19.68 7.07
N GLU A 61 -8.04 20.32 7.78
CA GLU A 61 -9.43 19.89 7.95
C GLU A 61 -10.34 20.78 7.13
N VAL A 62 -11.42 20.20 6.63
CA VAL A 62 -12.45 20.90 5.88
C VAL A 62 -13.82 20.57 6.45
N ARG A 63 -14.80 21.43 6.16
CA ARG A 63 -16.20 21.18 6.42
C ARG A 63 -16.96 21.22 5.11
N PHE A 64 -17.63 20.14 4.77
CA PHE A 64 -18.49 20.08 3.61
C PHE A 64 -19.89 20.63 3.94
N GLU A 65 -20.51 21.32 2.98
CA GLU A 65 -21.90 21.79 3.12
C GLU A 65 -22.89 20.63 3.32
N ASP A 66 -22.69 19.53 2.59
CA ASP A 66 -23.49 18.31 2.70
C ASP A 66 -22.56 17.09 2.85
N GLU A 67 -22.25 16.74 4.10
CA GLU A 67 -21.39 15.61 4.43
C GLU A 67 -21.98 14.27 3.99
N SER A 68 -23.32 14.12 4.06
CA SER A 68 -24.00 12.89 3.67
C SER A 68 -23.85 12.62 2.18
N LYS A 69 -24.00 13.67 1.37
CA LYS A 69 -23.83 13.58 -0.09
C LYS A 69 -22.39 13.26 -0.47
N ILE A 70 -21.43 13.89 0.19
CA ILE A 70 -20.01 13.61 0.01
C ILE A 70 -19.70 12.15 0.39
N PHE A 71 -20.16 11.70 1.54
CA PHE A 71 -19.98 10.31 1.97
C PHE A 71 -20.49 9.31 0.93
N GLN A 72 -21.73 9.46 0.46
CA GLN A 72 -22.33 8.59 -0.53
C GLN A 72 -21.57 8.61 -1.86
N SER A 73 -21.21 9.81 -2.33
CA SER A 73 -20.47 9.96 -3.60
C SER A 73 -19.12 9.29 -3.57
N ILE A 74 -18.36 9.45 -2.48
CA ILE A 74 -17.05 8.83 -2.31
C ILE A 74 -17.20 7.31 -2.13
N TYR A 75 -18.15 6.87 -1.30
CA TYR A 75 -18.43 5.45 -1.12
C TYR A 75 -18.72 4.75 -2.45
N HIS A 76 -19.63 5.29 -3.25
CA HIS A 76 -20.00 4.71 -4.54
C HIS A 76 -18.83 4.76 -5.54
N ALA A 77 -18.11 5.86 -5.61
CA ALA A 77 -16.97 5.99 -6.51
C ALA A 77 -15.89 4.94 -6.23
N ILE A 78 -15.53 4.73 -4.97
CA ILE A 78 -14.54 3.72 -4.57
C ILE A 78 -15.11 2.31 -4.78
N LYS A 79 -16.33 2.05 -4.32
CA LYS A 79 -16.98 0.73 -4.45
C LYS A 79 -17.10 0.30 -5.89
N ASP A 80 -17.57 1.17 -6.77
CA ASP A 80 -17.73 0.88 -8.20
C ASP A 80 -16.38 0.63 -8.87
N THR A 81 -15.36 1.38 -8.49
CA THR A 81 -13.99 1.19 -9.01
C THR A 81 -13.41 -0.16 -8.59
N LEU A 82 -13.60 -0.56 -7.33
CA LEU A 82 -13.13 -1.84 -6.81
C LEU A 82 -13.86 -3.01 -7.48
N LEU A 83 -15.18 -2.91 -7.66
CA LEU A 83 -15.97 -3.94 -8.33
C LEU A 83 -15.65 -4.04 -9.83
N LYS A 84 -15.43 -2.92 -10.52
CA LYS A 84 -14.98 -2.91 -11.93
C LYS A 84 -13.60 -3.55 -12.08
N GLY A 85 -12.69 -3.31 -11.15
CA GLY A 85 -11.38 -3.97 -11.10
C GLY A 85 -11.50 -5.49 -11.04
N GLU A 86 -12.44 -6.02 -10.26
CA GLU A 86 -12.72 -7.45 -10.22
C GLU A 86 -13.35 -7.99 -11.52
N LEU A 87 -14.24 -7.23 -12.15
CA LEU A 87 -14.86 -7.59 -13.42
C LEU A 87 -13.85 -7.59 -14.57
N VAL A 88 -12.94 -6.62 -14.63
CA VAL A 88 -11.85 -6.59 -15.62
C VAL A 88 -10.90 -7.75 -15.39
N ALA A 89 -10.54 -8.07 -14.14
CA ALA A 89 -9.72 -9.22 -13.81
C ALA A 89 -10.38 -10.56 -14.23
N ASN A 90 -11.70 -10.66 -14.23
CA ASN A 90 -12.43 -11.85 -14.68
C ASN A 90 -12.51 -11.98 -16.20
N THR A 91 -12.49 -10.87 -16.93
CA THR A 91 -12.52 -10.88 -18.41
C THR A 91 -11.12 -11.13 -18.99
N GLU A 92 -10.08 -10.63 -18.35
CA GLU A 92 -8.68 -10.85 -18.74
C GLU A 92 -8.09 -12.17 -18.22
N LYS A 93 -8.78 -12.89 -17.32
CA LYS A 93 -8.31 -14.18 -16.78
C LYS A 93 -8.10 -15.27 -17.83
N GLN A 94 -8.64 -15.14 -19.04
CA GLN A 94 -8.39 -16.11 -20.12
C GLN A 94 -7.08 -15.84 -20.87
N GLU A 95 -6.60 -14.58 -20.95
CA GLU A 95 -5.31 -14.25 -21.58
C GLU A 95 -4.14 -14.21 -20.59
N ILE A 96 -4.42 -13.95 -19.29
CA ILE A 96 -3.40 -13.83 -18.23
C ILE A 96 -2.88 -15.19 -17.75
N ASN A 97 -3.57 -16.31 -18.02
CA ASN A 97 -3.08 -17.61 -17.55
C ASN A 97 -1.76 -18.04 -18.22
N GLN A 98 -1.49 -17.62 -19.46
CA GLN A 98 -0.19 -17.90 -20.10
C GLN A 98 0.93 -16.98 -19.56
N ASN A 99 0.61 -15.72 -19.26
CA ASN A 99 1.58 -14.80 -18.65
C ASN A 99 1.85 -15.06 -17.16
N LYS A 100 0.91 -15.67 -16.42
CA LYS A 100 1.12 -16.01 -15.00
C LYS A 100 2.17 -17.09 -14.77
N GLU A 101 2.24 -18.06 -15.67
CA GLU A 101 3.27 -19.10 -15.55
C GLU A 101 4.66 -18.56 -15.84
N GLU A 102 4.80 -17.66 -16.81
CA GLU A 102 6.09 -17.01 -17.11
C GLU A 102 6.52 -16.04 -15.99
N ILE A 103 5.59 -15.24 -15.44
CA ILE A 103 5.87 -14.32 -14.34
C ILE A 103 6.18 -15.09 -13.05
N SER A 104 5.44 -16.17 -12.76
CA SER A 104 5.71 -16.99 -11.58
C SER A 104 7.05 -17.72 -11.68
N LYS A 105 7.41 -18.17 -12.87
CA LYS A 105 8.72 -18.80 -13.13
C LYS A 105 9.86 -17.77 -13.01
N GLY A 106 9.69 -16.59 -13.59
CA GLY A 106 10.65 -15.50 -13.44
C GLY A 106 10.86 -15.04 -11.99
N LEU A 107 9.79 -14.95 -11.20
CA LEU A 107 9.86 -14.63 -9.76
C LEU A 107 10.50 -15.76 -8.94
N TYR A 108 10.26 -17.02 -9.31
CA TYR A 108 10.88 -18.17 -8.66
C TYR A 108 12.38 -18.19 -8.93
N ASP A 109 12.78 -18.00 -10.18
CA ASP A 109 14.21 -17.96 -10.58
C ASP A 109 14.93 -16.76 -9.95
N PHE A 110 14.28 -15.61 -9.85
CA PHE A 110 14.82 -14.44 -9.17
C PHE A 110 15.04 -14.69 -7.67
N ARG A 111 14.05 -15.26 -6.97
CA ARG A 111 14.17 -15.61 -5.55
C ARG A 111 15.24 -16.66 -5.32
N LYS A 112 15.34 -17.65 -6.17
CA LYS A 112 16.39 -18.68 -6.08
C LYS A 112 17.78 -18.08 -6.20
N ASN A 113 17.99 -17.20 -7.17
CA ASN A 113 19.26 -16.51 -7.36
C ASN A 113 19.63 -15.58 -6.19
N GLU A 114 18.65 -14.92 -5.56
CA GLU A 114 18.90 -14.13 -4.34
C GLU A 114 19.25 -15.02 -3.14
N THR A 115 18.55 -16.14 -2.97
CA THR A 115 18.83 -17.08 -1.87
C THR A 115 20.24 -17.68 -1.99
N GLU A 116 20.63 -18.07 -3.20
CA GLU A 116 21.98 -18.59 -3.46
C GLU A 116 23.07 -17.53 -3.21
N LYS A 117 22.81 -16.27 -3.53
CA LYS A 117 23.73 -15.16 -3.20
C LYS A 117 23.85 -14.93 -1.70
N ILE A 118 22.73 -14.95 -0.97
CA ILE A 118 22.72 -14.78 0.49
C ILE A 118 23.46 -15.94 1.17
N GLU A 119 23.28 -17.17 0.70
CA GLU A 119 24.01 -18.34 1.23
C GLU A 119 25.52 -18.24 0.95
N GLN A 120 25.93 -17.71 -0.20
CA GLN A 120 27.34 -17.46 -0.48
C GLN A 120 27.94 -16.41 0.46
N TYR A 121 27.25 -15.28 0.66
CA TYR A 121 27.72 -14.23 1.58
C TYR A 121 27.80 -14.71 3.04
N THR A 122 26.81 -15.46 3.52
CA THR A 122 26.83 -16.02 4.88
C THR A 122 27.93 -17.06 5.07
N ASN A 123 28.22 -17.86 4.06
CA ASN A 123 29.32 -18.82 4.10
C ASN A 123 30.70 -18.16 4.08
N GLU A 124 30.87 -17.08 3.33
CA GLU A 124 32.12 -16.30 3.32
C GLU A 124 32.33 -15.55 4.65
N GLU A 125 31.29 -14.90 5.20
CA GLU A 125 31.39 -14.25 6.51
C GLU A 125 31.70 -15.26 7.64
N SER A 126 31.09 -16.44 7.60
CA SER A 126 31.38 -17.48 8.61
C SER A 126 32.81 -18.00 8.51
N LYS A 127 33.35 -18.17 7.30
CA LYS A 127 34.79 -18.55 7.09
C LYS A 127 35.73 -17.46 7.57
N ILE A 128 35.42 -16.20 7.32
CA ILE A 128 36.25 -15.05 7.77
C ILE A 128 36.26 -14.98 9.30
N LYS A 129 35.11 -15.12 9.95
CA LYS A 129 35.02 -15.15 11.44
C LYS A 129 35.79 -16.33 12.04
N THR A 130 35.65 -17.50 11.46
CA THR A 130 36.37 -18.71 11.95
C THR A 130 37.89 -18.55 11.81
N ASN A 131 38.35 -18.03 10.70
CA ASN A 131 39.78 -17.79 10.47
C ASN A 131 40.33 -16.72 11.44
N ASN A 132 39.60 -15.66 11.73
CA ASN A 132 40.01 -14.64 12.69
C ASN A 132 40.09 -15.22 14.11
N ILE A 133 39.10 -16.02 14.52
CA ILE A 133 39.11 -16.68 15.84
C ILE A 133 40.28 -17.65 15.97
N VAL A 134 40.58 -18.43 14.94
CA VAL A 134 41.71 -19.34 14.93
C VAL A 134 43.03 -18.59 15.03
N GLN A 135 43.17 -17.45 14.32
CA GLN A 135 44.36 -16.61 14.39
C GLN A 135 44.53 -15.97 15.76
N ASP A 136 43.43 -15.50 16.36
CA ASP A 136 43.45 -14.94 17.72
C ASP A 136 43.85 -15.98 18.77
N ILE A 137 43.33 -17.18 18.67
CA ILE A 137 43.71 -18.30 19.56
C ILE A 137 45.20 -18.62 19.38
N TYR A 138 45.69 -18.66 18.16
CA TYR A 138 47.11 -18.96 17.89
C TYR A 138 48.03 -17.89 18.51
N ASN A 139 47.64 -16.60 18.40
CA ASN A 139 48.41 -15.50 18.98
C ASN A 139 48.36 -15.42 20.53
N ILE A 140 47.39 -16.11 21.17
CA ILE A 140 47.31 -16.19 22.65
C ILE A 140 48.19 -17.31 23.22
N TYR A 141 48.35 -18.41 22.47
CA TYR A 141 49.02 -19.61 22.96
C TYR A 141 50.46 -19.82 22.45
N TYR A 142 50.89 -19.02 21.49
CA TYR A 142 52.22 -19.06 20.91
C TYR A 142 52.84 -17.66 20.80
#